data_58d99d06274b01117f0266f6b1937d1e
#
_entry.id   58d99d06274b01117f0266f6b1937d1e
#
_cell.length_a   1.000
_cell.length_b   1.000
_cell.length_c   1.000
_cell.angle_alpha   90.00
_cell.angle_beta   90.00
_cell.angle_gamma   90.00
#
_symmetry.space_group_name_H-M   'P 1'
#
loop_
_entity.id
_entity.type
_entity.pdbx_description
1 polymer ?
#
loop_
_entity_poly.entity_id
_entity_poly.type
_entity_poly.pdbx_seq_one_letter_code
_entity_poly.pdbx_strand_id
1 'polypeptide(L)'
;KSSAASDVYKRQNMEQSFQKGVVLHLASLIEYTEGGVISKQLIKSPAGNITLFSFDKGEGLSEHRAPFDALVQVLEGVVNITVNGTLFTVKAGESIVFPANAPHALTAVERFKMLLTMIKE
;
A
#
# COMPACT_ATOMS: atom_id res chain seq x y z
N LYS A 1 21.84 2.19 16.31
CA LYS A 1 21.01 2.09 16.39
C LYS A 1 20.37 1.52 15.88
N SER A 2 21.43 0.92 15.75
CA SER A 2 20.49 0.42 15.21
C SER A 2 19.45 0.08 16.12
N SER A 3 19.75 -0.37 17.26
CA SER A 3 18.70 -0.56 18.17
C SER A 3 18.01 0.78 18.40
N ALA A 4 18.78 1.84 18.52
CA ALA A 4 18.18 3.15 18.63
C ALA A 4 17.41 3.51 17.37
N ALA A 5 17.96 3.23 16.21
CA ALA A 5 17.26 3.50 14.98
C ALA A 5 16.03 2.65 14.84
N SER A 6 16.15 1.39 15.24
CA SER A 6 15.03 0.48 15.21
C SER A 6 13.93 0.90 16.17
N ASP A 7 14.32 1.36 17.35
CA ASP A 7 13.36 1.85 18.33
C ASP A 7 12.68 3.11 17.87
N VAL A 8 13.41 3.99 17.23
CA VAL A 8 12.80 5.20 16.66
C VAL A 8 11.80 4.82 15.58
N TYR A 9 12.17 3.88 14.74
CA TYR A 9 11.26 3.44 13.68
C TYR A 9 9.99 2.81 14.28
N LYS A 10 10.17 1.94 15.27
CA LYS A 10 9.03 1.32 15.91
C LYS A 10 8.16 2.33 16.61
N ARG A 11 8.78 3.29 17.27
CA ARG A 11 8.04 4.33 17.95
C ARG A 11 7.28 5.18 16.97
N GLN A 12 7.90 5.50 15.82
CA GLN A 12 7.20 6.23 14.79
C GLN A 12 5.98 5.47 14.31
N ASN A 13 6.13 4.18 14.08
CA ASN A 13 5.00 3.38 13.63
C ASN A 13 3.89 3.35 14.67
N MET A 14 4.25 3.25 15.95
CA MET A 14 3.25 3.25 16.99
C MET A 14 2.61 4.63 17.16
N GLU A 15 3.45 5.66 17.08
CA GLU A 15 2.95 7.02 17.20
C GLU A 15 2.10 7.42 16.01
N GLN A 16 2.32 6.73 14.90
CA GLN A 16 1.53 6.95 13.70
C GLN A 16 0.36 6.01 13.62
N SER A 17 0.07 5.28 14.71
CA SER A 17 -1.19 4.60 14.81
C SER A 17 -2.27 5.65 14.77
N PHE A 18 -3.14 5.53 13.80
CA PHE A 18 -4.06 6.60 13.52
C PHE A 18 -5.22 6.53 14.49
N GLN A 19 -5.59 7.69 15.01
CA GLN A 19 -6.70 7.75 15.92
C GLN A 19 -7.98 7.47 15.16
N LYS A 20 -8.87 6.74 15.82
CA LYS A 20 -10.19 6.50 15.28
C LYS A 20 -11.06 7.72 15.58
N GLY A 21 -12.01 7.99 14.71
CA GLY A 21 -12.96 9.06 14.93
C GLY A 21 -12.47 10.44 14.56
N VAL A 22 -11.40 10.54 13.78
CA VAL A 22 -10.90 11.84 13.29
C VAL A 22 -10.83 11.81 11.77
N VAL A 23 -10.88 12.98 11.18
CA VAL A 23 -10.79 13.12 9.73
C VAL A 23 -9.34 12.94 9.31
N LEU A 24 -9.14 12.12 8.27
CA LEU A 24 -7.82 11.86 7.72
C LEU A 24 -7.77 12.29 6.27
N HIS A 25 -6.63 12.82 5.86
CA HIS A 25 -6.33 13.09 4.45
C HIS A 25 -5.30 12.05 4.02
N LEU A 26 -5.77 10.94 3.46
CA LEU A 26 -4.94 9.75 3.27
C LEU A 26 -3.68 10.03 2.48
N ALA A 27 -3.78 10.78 1.39
CA ALA A 27 -2.61 11.05 0.57
C ALA A 27 -1.54 11.86 1.30
N SER A 28 -1.93 12.59 2.33
CA SER A 28 -1.00 13.41 3.11
C SER A 28 -0.37 12.66 4.27
N LEU A 29 -0.85 11.45 4.57
CA LEU A 29 -0.36 10.70 5.72
C LEU A 29 0.94 9.97 5.44
N ILE A 30 1.36 9.90 4.20
CA ILE A 30 2.54 9.14 3.81
C ILE A 30 3.34 9.97 2.82
N GLU A 31 4.66 9.89 2.94
CA GLU A 31 5.57 10.63 2.08
C GLU A 31 6.26 9.64 1.15
N TYR A 32 6.87 10.17 0.10
CA TYR A 32 7.72 9.37 -0.77
C TYR A 32 9.12 9.32 -0.19
N THR A 33 9.82 8.23 -0.46
CA THR A 33 11.24 8.16 -0.18
C THR A 33 11.95 7.75 -1.46
N GLU A 34 13.07 8.38 -1.71
CA GLU A 34 13.81 8.15 -2.94
C GLU A 34 14.26 6.69 -2.99
N GLY A 35 13.93 6.02 -4.11
CA GLY A 35 14.32 4.64 -4.34
C GLY A 35 13.63 3.63 -3.45
N GLY A 36 12.51 3.99 -2.84
CA GLY A 36 11.92 3.11 -1.86
C GLY A 36 10.41 3.04 -1.86
N VAL A 37 9.92 2.21 -0.95
CA VAL A 37 8.51 1.97 -0.71
C VAL A 37 8.26 2.18 0.78
N ILE A 38 7.23 2.94 1.11
CA ILE A 38 6.83 3.15 2.50
C ILE A 38 5.43 2.57 2.68
N SER A 39 5.20 1.92 3.81
CA SER A 39 3.87 1.44 4.15
C SER A 39 3.50 1.87 5.56
N LYS A 40 2.23 2.19 5.74
CA LYS A 40 1.67 2.54 7.05
C LYS A 40 0.34 1.83 7.21
N GLN A 41 0.22 1.05 8.26
CA GLN A 41 -0.99 0.28 8.49
C GLN A 41 -2.00 1.13 9.23
N LEU A 42 -3.20 1.28 8.66
CA LEU A 42 -4.25 2.08 9.27
C LEU A 42 -5.13 1.26 10.19
N ILE A 43 -5.51 0.07 9.75
CA ILE A 43 -6.35 -0.84 10.52
C ILE A 43 -5.77 -2.23 10.38
N LYS A 44 -5.74 -2.96 11.50
CA LYS A 44 -5.29 -4.35 11.49
C LYS A 44 -6.19 -5.15 12.41
N SER A 45 -6.67 -6.27 11.92
CA SER A 45 -7.47 -7.19 12.72
C SER A 45 -7.31 -8.59 12.15
N PRO A 46 -7.77 -9.63 12.86
CA PRO A 46 -7.73 -10.97 12.28
C PRO A 46 -8.55 -11.10 10.99
N ALA A 47 -9.53 -10.22 10.79
CA ALA A 47 -10.39 -10.26 9.61
C ALA A 47 -9.76 -9.60 8.40
N GLY A 48 -8.68 -8.84 8.57
CA GLY A 48 -8.06 -8.16 7.45
C GLY A 48 -7.28 -6.94 7.89
N ASN A 49 -6.83 -6.18 6.91
CA ASN A 49 -6.10 -4.95 7.22
C ASN A 49 -6.28 -3.94 6.11
N ILE A 50 -6.01 -2.69 6.45
CA ILE A 50 -5.99 -1.58 5.50
C ILE A 50 -4.64 -0.91 5.67
N THR A 51 -3.88 -0.85 4.58
CA THR A 51 -2.52 -0.34 4.58
C THR A 51 -2.35 0.72 3.50
N LEU A 52 -1.69 1.79 3.87
CA LEU A 52 -1.36 2.88 2.96
C LEU A 52 0.06 2.68 2.47
N PHE A 53 0.28 2.86 1.17
CA PHE A 53 1.60 2.69 0.55
C PHE A 53 1.98 3.89 -0.26
N SER A 54 3.28 4.18 -0.30
CA SER A 54 3.84 5.09 -1.29
C SER A 54 5.02 4.41 -1.98
N PHE A 55 5.15 4.66 -3.28
CA PHE A 55 6.20 4.06 -4.10
C PHE A 55 6.90 5.15 -4.89
N ASP A 56 8.22 5.14 -4.86
CA ASP A 56 8.98 5.99 -5.77
C ASP A 56 8.82 5.47 -7.19
N LYS A 57 9.10 6.32 -8.17
CA LYS A 57 9.02 5.94 -9.57
C LYS A 57 9.91 4.72 -9.82
N GLY A 58 9.36 3.71 -10.50
CA GLY A 58 10.10 2.49 -10.83
C GLY A 58 10.07 1.44 -9.74
N GLU A 59 9.66 1.77 -8.54
CA GLU A 59 9.55 0.80 -7.45
C GLU A 59 8.24 0.03 -7.56
N GLY A 60 8.18 -1.12 -6.94
CA GLY A 60 6.99 -1.93 -7.02
C GLY A 60 7.03 -3.15 -6.13
N LEU A 61 6.13 -4.06 -6.38
CA LEU A 61 6.06 -5.34 -5.69
C LEU A 61 6.11 -6.44 -6.74
N SER A 62 7.01 -7.40 -6.54
CA SER A 62 7.14 -8.50 -7.48
C SER A 62 5.92 -9.40 -7.40
N GLU A 63 5.77 -10.25 -8.43
CA GLU A 63 4.60 -11.09 -8.54
C GLU A 63 4.46 -12.01 -7.33
N HIS A 64 3.27 -12.06 -6.80
CA HIS A 64 2.95 -12.92 -5.65
C HIS A 64 1.44 -13.16 -5.64
N ARG A 65 1.00 -14.05 -4.73
CA ARG A 65 -0.40 -14.41 -4.57
C ARG A 65 -0.78 -14.23 -3.13
N ALA A 66 -2.07 -13.97 -2.90
CA ALA A 66 -2.62 -13.94 -1.55
C ALA A 66 -3.92 -14.74 -1.55
N PRO A 67 -4.24 -15.45 -0.46
CA PRO A 67 -5.42 -16.31 -0.42
C PRO A 67 -6.71 -15.57 -0.10
N PHE A 68 -6.76 -14.27 -0.34
CA PHE A 68 -7.94 -13.46 -0.08
C PHE A 68 -8.03 -12.34 -1.11
N ASP A 69 -9.23 -11.81 -1.28
CA ASP A 69 -9.45 -10.68 -2.19
C ASP A 69 -8.82 -9.43 -1.60
N ALA A 70 -8.33 -8.56 -2.47
CA ALA A 70 -7.72 -7.31 -2.06
C ALA A 70 -8.15 -6.18 -2.99
N LEU A 71 -8.47 -5.02 -2.40
CA LEU A 71 -8.84 -3.83 -3.16
C LEU A 71 -7.68 -2.86 -3.13
N VAL A 72 -7.25 -2.42 -4.30
CA VAL A 72 -6.25 -1.36 -4.44
C VAL A 72 -6.97 -0.11 -4.91
N GLN A 73 -6.82 0.97 -4.16
CA GLN A 73 -7.33 2.29 -4.54
C GLN A 73 -6.15 3.21 -4.72
N VAL A 74 -5.98 3.75 -5.93
CA VAL A 74 -4.86 4.65 -6.22
C VAL A 74 -5.27 6.06 -5.82
N LEU A 75 -4.48 6.65 -4.94
CA LEU A 75 -4.77 7.98 -4.39
C LEU A 75 -4.06 9.09 -5.15
N GLU A 76 -2.90 8.77 -5.74
CA GLU A 76 -2.04 9.76 -6.36
C GLU A 76 -1.11 9.01 -7.32
N GLY A 77 -0.80 9.60 -8.47
CA GLY A 77 0.16 9.04 -9.41
C GLY A 77 -0.40 7.97 -10.34
N VAL A 78 0.50 7.14 -10.88
CA VAL A 78 0.15 6.15 -11.90
C VAL A 78 0.94 4.87 -11.64
N VAL A 79 0.27 3.73 -11.71
CA VAL A 79 0.89 2.42 -11.48
C VAL A 79 0.46 1.45 -12.58
N ASN A 80 1.41 0.60 -12.99
CA ASN A 80 1.12 -0.54 -13.86
C ASN A 80 0.96 -1.76 -12.97
N ILE A 81 -0.17 -2.45 -13.11
CA ILE A 81 -0.50 -3.62 -12.30
C ILE A 81 -0.81 -4.77 -13.24
N THR A 82 -0.21 -5.94 -12.98
CA THR A 82 -0.59 -7.15 -13.70
C THR A 82 -1.39 -8.04 -12.77
N VAL A 83 -2.48 -8.60 -13.30
CA VAL A 83 -3.30 -9.56 -12.59
C VAL A 83 -3.53 -10.72 -13.54
N ASN A 84 -3.11 -11.92 -13.14
CA ASN A 84 -3.17 -13.10 -14.01
C ASN A 84 -2.53 -12.84 -15.36
N GLY A 85 -1.43 -12.09 -15.38
CA GLY A 85 -0.71 -11.78 -16.60
C GLY A 85 -1.27 -10.66 -17.44
N THR A 86 -2.43 -10.10 -17.09
CA THR A 86 -3.02 -8.99 -17.83
C THR A 86 -2.58 -7.67 -17.22
N LEU A 87 -2.09 -6.76 -18.05
CA LEU A 87 -1.58 -5.47 -17.59
C LEU A 87 -2.69 -4.44 -17.54
N PHE A 88 -2.76 -3.72 -16.43
CA PHE A 88 -3.67 -2.59 -16.23
C PHE A 88 -2.85 -1.39 -15.81
N THR A 89 -3.13 -0.23 -16.38
CA THR A 89 -2.56 1.03 -15.92
C THR A 89 -3.63 1.74 -15.10
N VAL A 90 -3.33 1.97 -13.82
CA VAL A 90 -4.31 2.50 -12.87
C VAL A 90 -3.83 3.86 -12.41
N LYS A 91 -4.72 4.84 -12.40
CA LYS A 91 -4.38 6.23 -12.08
C LYS A 91 -5.14 6.68 -10.84
N ALA A 92 -4.74 7.83 -10.33
CA ALA A 92 -5.39 8.43 -9.17
C ALA A 92 -6.91 8.45 -9.35
N GLY A 93 -7.63 8.00 -8.34
CA GLY A 93 -9.08 7.92 -8.37
C GLY A 93 -9.63 6.61 -8.90
N GLU A 94 -8.76 5.74 -9.42
CA GLU A 94 -9.19 4.45 -9.96
C GLU A 94 -8.81 3.33 -9.00
N SER A 95 -9.49 2.20 -9.12
CA SER A 95 -9.30 1.07 -8.23
C SER A 95 -9.33 -0.24 -9.02
N ILE A 96 -8.73 -1.28 -8.43
CA ILE A 96 -8.78 -2.62 -8.99
C ILE A 96 -8.85 -3.62 -7.84
N VAL A 97 -9.56 -4.73 -8.06
CA VAL A 97 -9.65 -5.81 -7.08
C VAL A 97 -8.76 -6.96 -7.55
N PHE A 98 -7.88 -7.42 -6.67
CA PHE A 98 -7.11 -8.63 -6.91
C PHE A 98 -7.94 -9.81 -6.42
N PRO A 99 -8.34 -10.74 -7.31
CA PRO A 99 -9.05 -11.92 -6.84
C PRO A 99 -8.15 -12.80 -5.99
N ALA A 100 -8.72 -13.50 -5.04
CA ALA A 100 -7.97 -14.43 -4.20
C ALA A 100 -7.18 -15.39 -5.07
N ASN A 101 -5.93 -15.62 -4.71
CA ASN A 101 -5.01 -16.56 -5.36
C ASN A 101 -4.58 -16.18 -6.77
N ALA A 102 -4.98 -15.03 -7.28
CA ALA A 102 -4.53 -14.56 -8.60
C ALA A 102 -3.13 -13.95 -8.46
N PRO A 103 -2.16 -14.37 -9.29
CA PRO A 103 -0.83 -13.76 -9.24
C PRO A 103 -0.93 -12.29 -9.69
N HIS A 104 -0.29 -11.42 -8.93
CA HIS A 104 -0.34 -9.99 -9.23
C HIS A 104 0.99 -9.35 -8.90
N ALA A 105 1.31 -8.27 -9.63
CA ALA A 105 2.53 -7.49 -9.44
C ALA A 105 2.21 -6.04 -9.79
N LEU A 106 3.02 -5.13 -9.28
CA LEU A 106 2.84 -3.73 -9.63
C LEU A 106 4.16 -3.00 -9.72
N THR A 107 4.20 -1.97 -10.57
CA THR A 107 5.36 -1.12 -10.78
C THR A 107 4.91 0.31 -10.96
N ALA A 108 5.53 1.22 -10.22
CA ALA A 108 5.20 2.64 -10.29
C ALA A 108 5.66 3.23 -11.61
N VAL A 109 4.73 3.72 -12.43
CA VAL A 109 5.04 4.46 -13.63
C VAL A 109 5.54 5.85 -13.24
N GLU A 110 4.87 6.44 -12.25
CA GLU A 110 5.26 7.66 -11.58
C GLU A 110 5.20 7.38 -10.10
N ARG A 111 5.69 8.28 -9.28
CA ARG A 111 5.46 8.17 -7.84
C ARG A 111 3.97 8.01 -7.60
N PHE A 112 3.59 7.06 -6.78
CA PHE A 112 2.16 6.87 -6.55
C PHE A 112 1.90 6.42 -5.13
N LYS A 113 0.69 6.66 -4.69
CA LYS A 113 0.21 6.25 -3.38
C LYS A 113 -1.05 5.43 -3.55
N MET A 114 -1.20 4.41 -2.74
CA MET A 114 -2.38 3.56 -2.82
C MET A 114 -2.83 3.13 -1.43
N LEU A 115 -4.10 2.81 -1.34
CA LEU A 115 -4.69 2.20 -0.16
C LEU A 115 -5.00 0.76 -0.53
N LEU A 116 -4.50 -0.17 0.28
CA LEU A 116 -4.72 -1.59 0.06
C LEU A 116 -5.58 -2.14 1.18
N THR A 117 -6.72 -2.70 0.80
CA THR A 117 -7.65 -3.32 1.74
C THR A 117 -7.70 -4.82 1.48
N MET A 118 -7.35 -5.62 2.48
CA MET A 118 -7.39 -7.07 2.36
C MET A 118 -8.41 -7.61 3.33
N ILE A 119 -9.29 -8.48 2.83
CA ILE A 119 -10.32 -9.11 3.64
C ILE A 119 -9.95 -10.58 3.79
N LYS A 120 -9.71 -10.99 5.02
CA LYS A 120 -9.36 -12.38 5.33
C LYS A 120 -10.59 -13.10 5.84
N GLU A 121 -10.79 -14.26 5.34
CA GLU A 121 -11.95 -15.04 5.73
C GLU A 121 -11.64 -15.92 6.91
#